data_303d32f6e4683f044af1f39ec2356035
#
_entry.id   303d32f6e4683f044af1f39ec2356035
#
_cell.length_a   1.000
_cell.length_b   1.000
_cell.length_c   1.000
_cell.angle_alpha   90.00
_cell.angle_beta   90.00
_cell.angle_gamma   90.00
#
_symmetry.space_group_name_H-M   'P 1'
#
loop_
_entity.id
_entity.type
_entity.pdbx_description
1 polymer ?
#
loop_
_entity_poly.entity_id
_entity_poly.type
_entity_poly.pdbx_seq_one_letter_code
_entity_poly.pdbx_strand_id
1 'polypeptide(L)'
;MGDGADWIWDIVAEQFPGAIEPVDLYHARQHLWELGDKLHLNDETAKRRWVMTHQHLLDAGKIEKLVTKLRTISPDNPELAAAVRNEANYFEHHAKRMRYPQFRSQNLFVGSGVIEAGGKTVIGPRAKRSGMFWSVRGANAVIALRCCRHSRRFDDYWEHRRG
;
A
#
# COMPACT_ATOMS: atom_id res chain seq x y z
N MET A 1 -0.29 8.13 -0.27
CA MET A 1 -0.23 6.69 -0.61
C MET A 1 -1.61 6.08 -0.43
N GLY A 2 -2.07 5.28 -1.40
CA GLY A 2 -3.39 4.65 -1.40
C GLY A 2 -3.34 3.27 -2.06
N ASP A 3 -4.46 2.54 -2.00
CA ASP A 3 -4.62 1.20 -2.55
C ASP A 3 -4.89 1.15 -4.07
N GLY A 4 -5.06 2.29 -4.70
CA GLY A 4 -5.37 2.41 -6.12
C GLY A 4 -6.83 2.76 -6.43
N ALA A 5 -7.69 2.95 -5.43
CA ALA A 5 -9.06 3.38 -5.67
C ALA A 5 -9.09 4.84 -6.18
N ASP A 6 -9.83 5.10 -7.27
CA ASP A 6 -9.85 6.39 -7.95
C ASP A 6 -10.29 7.54 -7.04
N TRP A 7 -11.30 7.33 -6.19
CA TRP A 7 -11.80 8.35 -5.28
C TRP A 7 -10.72 8.90 -4.31
N ILE A 8 -9.69 8.11 -3.99
CA ILE A 8 -8.56 8.57 -3.17
C ILE A 8 -7.78 9.65 -3.91
N TRP A 9 -7.58 9.47 -5.20
CA TRP A 9 -6.81 10.40 -6.03
C TRP A 9 -7.59 11.69 -6.29
N ASP A 10 -8.91 11.60 -6.38
CA ASP A 10 -9.78 12.79 -6.48
C ASP A 10 -9.66 13.65 -5.20
N ILE A 11 -9.72 13.04 -4.02
CA ILE A 11 -9.49 13.74 -2.75
C ILE A 11 -8.08 14.33 -2.68
N VAL A 12 -7.06 13.59 -3.10
CA VAL A 12 -5.68 14.10 -3.07
C VAL A 12 -5.51 15.27 -4.03
N ALA A 13 -6.09 15.21 -5.23
CA ALA A 13 -6.02 16.31 -6.19
C ALA A 13 -6.70 17.59 -5.66
N GLU A 14 -7.82 17.43 -4.94
CA GLU A 14 -8.56 18.53 -4.34
C GLU A 14 -7.87 19.13 -3.11
N GLN A 15 -7.47 18.26 -2.15
CA GLN A 15 -7.01 18.69 -0.83
C GLN A 15 -5.48 18.89 -0.75
N PHE A 16 -4.72 18.25 -1.62
CA PHE A 16 -3.26 18.26 -1.62
C PHE A 16 -2.68 18.43 -3.03
N PRO A 17 -2.98 19.55 -3.74
CA PRO A 17 -2.53 19.75 -5.10
C PRO A 17 -1.00 19.67 -5.21
N GLY A 18 -0.52 18.88 -6.18
CA GLY A 18 0.91 18.65 -6.38
C GLY A 18 1.56 17.61 -5.47
N ALA A 19 0.79 16.92 -4.62
CA ALA A 19 1.30 15.83 -3.81
C ALA A 19 1.78 14.65 -4.67
N ILE A 20 2.82 13.97 -4.22
CA ILE A 20 3.25 12.70 -4.81
C ILE A 20 2.31 11.59 -4.34
N GLU A 21 1.77 10.83 -5.28
CA GLU A 21 0.70 9.86 -5.10
C GLU A 21 1.17 8.40 -5.31
N PRO A 22 1.93 7.78 -4.41
CA PRO A 22 2.32 6.38 -4.60
C PRO A 22 1.12 5.45 -4.36
N VAL A 23 0.92 4.48 -5.24
CA VAL A 23 0.15 3.28 -4.92
C VAL A 23 0.94 2.43 -3.92
N ASP A 24 0.25 1.88 -2.93
CA ASP A 24 0.86 0.97 -1.96
C ASP A 24 1.50 -0.24 -2.65
N LEU A 25 2.81 -0.43 -2.44
CA LEU A 25 3.57 -1.50 -3.06
C LEU A 25 3.04 -2.89 -2.66
N TYR A 26 2.62 -3.07 -1.41
CA TYR A 26 2.11 -4.36 -0.95
C TYR A 26 0.77 -4.67 -1.60
N HIS A 27 -0.09 -3.66 -1.76
CA HIS A 27 -1.35 -3.82 -2.47
C HIS A 27 -1.11 -4.12 -3.96
N ALA A 28 -0.21 -3.40 -4.61
CA ALA A 28 0.17 -3.71 -6.00
C ALA A 28 0.75 -5.12 -6.17
N ARG A 29 1.52 -5.62 -5.19
CA ARG A 29 2.01 -7.00 -5.17
C ARG A 29 0.88 -7.99 -4.97
N GLN A 30 -0.12 -7.68 -4.14
CA GLN A 30 -1.29 -8.52 -3.92
C GLN A 30 -2.04 -8.78 -5.23
N HIS A 31 -2.23 -7.78 -6.08
CA HIS A 31 -2.81 -7.94 -7.42
C HIS A 31 -2.07 -9.00 -8.26
N LEU A 32 -0.74 -9.02 -8.22
CA LEU A 32 0.05 -10.06 -8.92
C LEU A 32 -0.15 -11.45 -8.31
N TRP A 33 -0.25 -11.56 -6.98
CA TRP A 33 -0.51 -12.83 -6.32
C TRP A 33 -1.90 -13.36 -6.66
N GLU A 34 -2.94 -12.52 -6.62
CA GLU A 34 -4.31 -12.90 -6.95
C GLU A 34 -4.46 -13.33 -8.42
N LEU A 35 -3.77 -12.65 -9.35
CA LEU A 35 -3.72 -13.09 -10.73
C LEU A 35 -2.95 -14.39 -10.87
N GLY A 36 -1.83 -14.55 -10.18
CA GLY A 36 -1.03 -15.77 -10.15
C GLY A 36 -1.83 -16.99 -9.65
N ASP A 37 -2.65 -16.79 -8.61
CA ASP A 37 -3.58 -17.82 -8.10
C ASP A 37 -4.58 -18.27 -9.18
N LYS A 38 -5.13 -17.34 -9.95
CA LYS A 38 -6.07 -17.65 -11.04
C LYS A 38 -5.41 -18.36 -12.22
N LEU A 39 -4.16 -17.96 -12.57
CA LEU A 39 -3.41 -18.52 -13.69
C LEU A 39 -2.83 -19.92 -13.42
N HIS A 40 -2.50 -20.23 -12.17
CA HIS A 40 -1.76 -21.42 -11.77
C HIS A 40 -2.43 -22.15 -10.60
N LEU A 41 -3.74 -22.40 -10.72
CA LEU A 41 -4.62 -22.96 -9.67
C LEU A 41 -4.07 -24.19 -8.96
N ASN A 42 -3.32 -25.06 -9.65
CA ASN A 42 -2.86 -26.35 -9.13
C ASN A 42 -1.31 -26.48 -9.15
N ASP A 43 -0.58 -25.41 -9.45
CA ASP A 43 0.89 -25.44 -9.52
C ASP A 43 1.49 -24.28 -8.74
N GLU A 44 1.70 -24.50 -7.45
CA GLU A 44 2.29 -23.51 -6.54
C GLU A 44 3.71 -23.09 -6.96
N THR A 45 4.49 -24.01 -7.56
CA THR A 45 5.84 -23.71 -8.02
C THR A 45 5.83 -22.79 -9.23
N ALA A 46 4.98 -23.09 -10.23
CA ALA A 46 4.80 -22.23 -11.40
C ALA A 46 4.25 -20.86 -10.99
N LYS A 47 3.24 -20.83 -10.10
CA LYS A 47 2.69 -19.60 -9.53
C LYS A 47 3.79 -18.71 -8.92
N ARG A 48 4.57 -19.26 -8.00
CA ARG A 48 5.64 -18.49 -7.34
C ARG A 48 6.65 -17.94 -8.33
N ARG A 49 7.09 -18.77 -9.30
CA ARG A 49 8.04 -18.33 -10.33
C ARG A 49 7.46 -17.20 -11.17
N TRP A 50 6.19 -17.32 -11.56
CA TRP A 50 5.48 -16.33 -12.33
C TRP A 50 5.35 -15.01 -11.55
N VAL A 51 4.86 -15.08 -10.30
CA VAL A 51 4.70 -13.91 -9.43
C VAL A 51 6.03 -13.22 -9.19
N MET A 52 7.08 -13.95 -8.81
CA MET A 52 8.40 -13.35 -8.55
C MET A 52 8.97 -12.61 -9.78
N THR A 53 8.77 -13.18 -10.97
CA THR A 53 9.22 -12.55 -12.23
C THR A 53 8.52 -11.21 -12.47
N HIS A 54 7.20 -11.15 -12.28
CA HIS A 54 6.40 -9.95 -12.49
C HIS A 54 6.59 -8.93 -11.36
N GLN A 55 6.69 -9.40 -10.10
CA GLN A 55 6.99 -8.58 -8.95
C GLN A 55 8.36 -7.89 -9.06
N HIS A 56 9.37 -8.57 -9.62
CA HIS A 56 10.66 -7.93 -9.88
C HIS A 56 10.54 -6.72 -10.83
N LEU A 57 9.70 -6.80 -11.86
CA LEU A 57 9.42 -5.67 -12.75
C LEU A 57 8.70 -4.54 -12.03
N LEU A 58 7.70 -4.88 -11.21
CA LEU A 58 6.95 -3.93 -10.38
C LEU A 58 7.90 -3.18 -9.43
N ASP A 59 8.70 -3.93 -8.66
CA ASP A 59 9.62 -3.37 -7.67
C ASP A 59 10.71 -2.48 -8.29
N ALA A 60 11.11 -2.82 -9.52
CA ALA A 60 12.06 -2.02 -10.31
C ALA A 60 11.41 -0.81 -11.01
N GLY A 61 10.10 -0.59 -10.84
CA GLY A 61 9.36 0.51 -11.49
C GLY A 61 9.23 0.36 -13.01
N LYS A 62 9.46 -0.85 -13.56
CA LYS A 62 9.38 -1.15 -15.00
C LYS A 62 7.96 -1.53 -15.41
N ILE A 63 7.02 -0.64 -15.13
CA ILE A 63 5.58 -0.93 -15.23
C ILE A 63 5.15 -1.18 -16.67
N GLU A 64 5.69 -0.45 -17.64
CA GLU A 64 5.37 -0.65 -19.05
C GLU A 64 5.77 -2.06 -19.52
N LYS A 65 6.92 -2.57 -19.04
CA LYS A 65 7.34 -3.95 -19.33
C LYS A 65 6.46 -4.97 -18.65
N LEU A 66 6.01 -4.68 -17.43
CA LEU A 66 5.05 -5.51 -16.70
C LEU A 66 3.73 -5.59 -17.48
N VAL A 67 3.16 -4.47 -17.86
CA VAL A 67 1.91 -4.39 -18.64
C VAL A 67 2.04 -5.14 -19.97
N THR A 68 3.14 -4.92 -20.71
CA THR A 68 3.39 -5.64 -21.97
C THR A 68 3.39 -7.15 -21.75
N LYS A 69 4.07 -7.65 -20.70
CA LYS A 69 4.07 -9.08 -20.38
C LYS A 69 2.69 -9.61 -20.02
N LEU A 70 1.93 -8.88 -19.20
CA LEU A 70 0.55 -9.28 -18.86
C LEU A 70 -0.32 -9.36 -20.11
N ARG A 71 -0.21 -8.42 -21.03
CA ARG A 71 -0.97 -8.39 -22.28
C ARG A 71 -0.61 -9.50 -23.26
N THR A 72 0.54 -10.17 -23.11
CA THR A 72 0.88 -11.37 -23.92
C THR A 72 0.23 -12.65 -23.40
N ILE A 73 -0.37 -12.62 -22.21
CA ILE A 73 -1.07 -13.78 -21.64
C ILE A 73 -2.47 -13.86 -22.27
N SER A 74 -2.74 -14.94 -23.00
CA SER A 74 -4.02 -15.16 -23.67
C SER A 74 -4.57 -16.52 -23.29
N PRO A 75 -5.26 -16.64 -22.13
CA PRO A 75 -5.87 -17.89 -21.74
C PRO A 75 -7.11 -18.17 -22.59
N ASP A 76 -7.40 -19.47 -22.83
CA ASP A 76 -8.61 -19.90 -23.55
C ASP A 76 -9.90 -19.60 -22.78
N ASN A 77 -9.82 -19.58 -21.45
CA ASN A 77 -10.95 -19.25 -20.58
C ASN A 77 -11.26 -17.74 -20.64
N PRO A 78 -12.49 -17.33 -21.06
CA PRO A 78 -12.87 -15.93 -21.20
C PRO A 78 -12.83 -15.13 -19.88
N GLU A 79 -13.18 -15.75 -18.75
CA GLU A 79 -13.14 -15.09 -17.43
C GLU A 79 -11.70 -14.81 -17.01
N LEU A 80 -10.81 -15.78 -17.25
CA LEU A 80 -9.39 -15.60 -16.97
C LEU A 80 -8.76 -14.55 -17.89
N ALA A 81 -9.14 -14.56 -19.18
CA ALA A 81 -8.71 -13.52 -20.12
C ALA A 81 -9.19 -12.12 -19.69
N ALA A 82 -10.41 -12.01 -19.16
CA ALA A 82 -10.92 -10.75 -18.59
C ALA A 82 -10.13 -10.34 -17.34
N ALA A 83 -9.81 -11.28 -16.44
CA ALA A 83 -8.99 -11.00 -15.26
C ALA A 83 -7.60 -10.46 -15.65
N VAL A 84 -6.93 -11.11 -16.61
CA VAL A 84 -5.62 -10.65 -17.12
C VAL A 84 -5.72 -9.23 -17.70
N ARG A 85 -6.76 -8.93 -18.50
CA ARG A 85 -6.96 -7.58 -19.07
C ARG A 85 -7.18 -6.54 -17.97
N ASN A 86 -7.99 -6.86 -16.96
CA ASN A 86 -8.29 -5.96 -15.86
C ASN A 86 -7.02 -5.61 -15.08
N GLU A 87 -6.19 -6.60 -14.77
CA GLU A 87 -4.92 -6.37 -14.09
C GLU A 87 -3.93 -5.57 -14.95
N ALA A 88 -3.83 -5.87 -16.25
CA ALA A 88 -3.00 -5.08 -17.15
C ALA A 88 -3.45 -3.60 -17.20
N ASN A 89 -4.77 -3.35 -17.25
CA ASN A 89 -5.34 -2.01 -17.23
C ASN A 89 -5.08 -1.31 -15.89
N TYR A 90 -5.20 -2.01 -14.76
CA TYR A 90 -4.87 -1.47 -13.45
C TYR A 90 -3.42 -0.98 -13.38
N PHE A 91 -2.46 -1.82 -13.76
CA PHE A 91 -1.05 -1.43 -13.75
C PHE A 91 -0.74 -0.30 -14.73
N GLU A 92 -1.37 -0.29 -15.90
CA GLU A 92 -1.21 0.79 -16.88
C GLU A 92 -1.76 2.12 -16.37
N HIS A 93 -2.97 2.11 -15.82
CA HIS A 93 -3.63 3.29 -15.27
C HIS A 93 -2.80 3.92 -14.14
N HIS A 94 -2.23 3.09 -13.28
CA HIS A 94 -1.44 3.55 -12.14
C HIS A 94 0.07 3.61 -12.39
N ALA A 95 0.54 3.48 -13.62
CA ALA A 95 1.98 3.37 -13.93
C ALA A 95 2.82 4.53 -13.36
N LYS A 96 2.30 5.75 -13.39
CA LYS A 96 2.98 6.93 -12.82
C LYS A 96 3.09 6.87 -11.30
N ARG A 97 2.11 6.22 -10.63
CA ARG A 97 2.04 6.06 -9.17
C ARG A 97 2.83 4.86 -8.64
N MET A 98 3.51 4.10 -9.52
CA MET A 98 4.27 2.90 -9.18
C MET A 98 5.78 3.03 -9.49
N ARG A 99 6.32 4.24 -9.48
CA ARG A 99 7.75 4.53 -9.70
C ARG A 99 8.54 4.35 -8.40
N TYR A 100 8.44 3.17 -7.78
CA TYR A 100 8.96 2.90 -6.45
C TYR A 100 10.44 3.23 -6.25
N PRO A 101 11.39 2.92 -7.17
CA PRO A 101 12.77 3.34 -7.01
C PRO A 101 12.94 4.86 -6.95
N GLN A 102 12.18 5.59 -7.78
CA GLN A 102 12.20 7.05 -7.77
C GLN A 102 11.64 7.62 -6.47
N PHE A 103 10.57 7.05 -5.93
CA PHE A 103 10.00 7.50 -4.65
C PHE A 103 10.95 7.21 -3.49
N ARG A 104 11.60 6.03 -3.48
CA ARG A 104 12.59 5.69 -2.46
C ARG A 104 13.81 6.58 -2.49
N SER A 105 14.28 7.00 -3.68
CA SER A 105 15.41 7.95 -3.79
C SER A 105 15.08 9.33 -3.22
N GLN A 106 13.79 9.66 -3.09
CA GLN A 106 13.29 10.86 -2.43
C GLN A 106 12.96 10.64 -0.95
N ASN A 107 13.37 9.51 -0.36
CA ASN A 107 13.05 9.10 1.01
C ASN A 107 11.54 8.96 1.30
N LEU A 108 10.73 8.71 0.27
CA LEU A 108 9.30 8.49 0.44
C LEU A 108 9.00 7.02 0.76
N PHE A 109 8.05 6.80 1.65
CA PHE A 109 7.53 5.47 1.91
C PHE A 109 6.66 5.01 0.73
N VAL A 110 6.83 3.75 0.34
CA VAL A 110 6.11 3.15 -0.80
C VAL A 110 5.18 2.00 -0.40
N GLY A 111 5.06 1.73 0.89
CA GLY A 111 4.19 0.67 1.41
C GLY A 111 3.63 0.98 2.78
N SER A 112 2.43 0.47 3.06
CA SER A 112 1.66 0.69 4.29
C SER A 112 2.27 0.07 5.55
N GLY A 113 3.33 -0.72 5.43
CA GLY A 113 3.94 -1.42 6.56
C GLY A 113 4.30 -0.52 7.75
N VAL A 114 4.70 0.73 7.50
CA VAL A 114 4.99 1.71 8.57
C VAL A 114 3.69 2.16 9.25
N ILE A 115 2.63 2.38 8.48
CA ILE A 115 1.30 2.77 9.00
C ILE A 115 0.68 1.61 9.79
N GLU A 116 0.79 0.38 9.26
CA GLU A 116 0.33 -0.83 9.95
C GLU A 116 1.10 -1.09 11.24
N ALA A 117 2.42 -0.93 11.22
CA ALA A 117 3.26 -1.00 12.42
C ALA A 117 2.86 0.06 13.44
N GLY A 118 2.61 1.30 12.99
CA GLY A 118 2.07 2.38 13.83
C GLY A 118 0.69 2.02 14.41
N GLY A 119 -0.20 1.47 13.60
CA GLY A 119 -1.50 0.96 14.03
C GLY A 119 -1.36 -0.14 15.09
N LYS A 120 -0.46 -1.10 14.88
CA LYS A 120 -0.20 -2.20 15.82
C LYS A 120 0.48 -1.72 17.11
N THR A 121 1.40 -0.78 17.05
CA THR A 121 2.18 -0.35 18.22
C THR A 121 1.54 0.80 18.99
N VAL A 122 0.96 1.77 18.29
CA VAL A 122 0.37 2.97 18.90
C VAL A 122 -1.09 2.75 19.28
N ILE A 123 -1.91 2.26 18.34
CA ILE A 123 -3.37 2.17 18.50
C ILE A 123 -3.78 0.86 19.18
N GLY A 124 -3.33 -0.28 18.62
CA GLY A 124 -3.78 -1.61 19.02
C GLY A 124 -3.69 -1.89 20.51
N PRO A 125 -2.52 -1.69 21.17
CA PRO A 125 -2.34 -2.08 22.57
C PRO A 125 -3.19 -1.29 23.56
N ARG A 126 -3.77 -0.16 23.15
CA ARG A 126 -4.54 0.70 24.05
C ARG A 126 -5.98 0.95 23.59
N ALA A 127 -6.23 1.08 22.30
CA ALA A 127 -7.53 1.45 21.78
C ALA A 127 -8.37 0.25 21.29
N LYS A 128 -7.76 -0.92 21.04
CA LYS A 128 -8.43 -2.12 20.50
C LYS A 128 -8.55 -3.28 21.50
N ARG A 129 -8.46 -3.02 22.82
CA ARG A 129 -8.69 -4.07 23.82
C ARG A 129 -10.17 -4.22 24.11
N SER A 130 -10.63 -5.46 24.37
CA SER A 130 -12.03 -5.72 24.75
C SER A 130 -12.39 -4.95 26.03
N GLY A 131 -13.64 -4.47 26.13
CA GLY A 131 -14.14 -3.70 27.25
C GLY A 131 -13.73 -2.22 27.29
N MET A 132 -13.02 -1.73 26.29
CA MET A 132 -12.67 -0.31 26.20
C MET A 132 -13.63 0.45 25.30
N PHE A 133 -14.29 1.44 25.91
CA PHE A 133 -15.13 2.41 25.20
C PHE A 133 -14.45 3.78 25.25
N TRP A 134 -14.30 4.41 24.10
CA TRP A 134 -13.59 5.67 23.96
C TRP A 134 -14.50 6.76 23.42
N SER A 135 -14.50 7.92 24.05
CA SER A 135 -14.93 9.14 23.37
C SER A 135 -13.86 9.54 22.35
N VAL A 136 -14.25 10.22 21.27
CA VAL A 136 -13.30 10.73 20.25
C VAL A 136 -12.20 11.57 20.90
N ARG A 137 -12.56 12.45 21.83
CA ARG A 137 -11.61 13.30 22.57
C ARG A 137 -10.63 12.47 23.40
N GLY A 138 -11.12 11.46 24.12
CA GLY A 138 -10.29 10.57 24.93
C GLY A 138 -9.34 9.72 24.09
N ALA A 139 -9.84 9.15 22.99
CA ALA A 139 -9.02 8.39 22.06
C ALA A 139 -7.89 9.24 21.45
N ASN A 140 -8.20 10.44 20.96
CA ASN A 140 -7.22 11.35 20.39
C ASN A 140 -6.14 11.75 21.39
N ALA A 141 -6.51 12.06 22.65
CA ALA A 141 -5.57 12.40 23.69
C ALA A 141 -4.59 11.25 24.00
N VAL A 142 -5.10 10.03 24.14
CA VAL A 142 -4.28 8.84 24.40
C VAL A 142 -3.37 8.51 23.21
N ILE A 143 -3.88 8.60 21.97
CA ILE A 143 -3.08 8.37 20.77
C ILE A 143 -1.96 9.41 20.67
N ALA A 144 -2.24 10.70 20.90
CA ALA A 144 -1.24 11.76 20.88
C ALA A 144 -0.12 11.52 21.87
N LEU A 145 -0.44 11.17 23.14
CA LEU A 145 0.55 10.84 24.15
C LEU A 145 1.39 9.60 23.78
N ARG A 146 0.76 8.59 23.19
CA ARG A 146 1.49 7.40 22.71
C ARG A 146 2.43 7.71 21.55
N CYS A 147 2.00 8.52 20.61
CA CYS A 147 2.86 9.01 19.52
C CYS A 147 4.06 9.76 20.08
N CYS A 148 3.82 10.68 21.04
CA CYS A 148 4.84 11.44 21.72
C CYS A 148 5.88 10.53 22.40
N ARG A 149 5.41 9.51 23.13
CA ARG A 149 6.28 8.51 23.78
C ARG A 149 7.10 7.69 22.78
N HIS A 150 6.47 7.18 21.73
CA HIS A 150 7.16 6.36 20.74
C HIS A 150 8.15 7.15 19.88
N SER A 151 7.92 8.46 19.70
CA SER A 151 8.87 9.36 19.04
C SER A 151 9.93 9.92 19.99
N ARG A 152 10.02 9.45 21.22
CA ARG A 152 10.96 9.91 22.27
C ARG A 152 10.87 11.41 22.58
N ARG A 153 9.69 12.00 22.35
CA ARG A 153 9.40 13.42 22.62
C ARG A 153 8.53 13.65 23.84
N PHE A 154 8.44 12.63 24.72
CA PHE A 154 7.56 12.69 25.89
C PHE A 154 8.04 13.71 26.92
N ASP A 155 9.35 13.78 27.16
CA ASP A 155 9.93 14.69 28.11
C ASP A 155 9.87 16.13 27.59
N ASP A 156 10.18 16.36 26.30
CA ASP A 156 10.02 17.66 25.63
C ASP A 156 8.58 18.21 25.77
N TYR A 157 7.58 17.34 25.63
CA TYR A 157 6.18 17.75 25.78
C TYR A 157 5.86 18.26 27.18
N TRP A 158 6.41 17.67 28.23
CA TRP A 158 6.17 18.09 29.60
C TRP A 158 7.00 19.30 30.00
N GLU A 159 8.18 19.44 29.50
CA GLU A 159 9.05 20.63 29.74
C GLU A 159 8.40 21.90 29.20
N HIS A 160 7.87 21.86 27.95
CA HIS A 160 7.18 23.01 27.35
C HIS A 160 5.85 23.37 28.03
N ARG A 161 5.29 22.50 28.84
CA ARG A 161 4.01 22.73 29.52
C ARG A 161 4.17 23.27 30.95
N ARG A 162 5.37 23.27 31.47
CA ARG A 162 5.69 23.78 32.79
C ARG A 162 6.13 25.27 32.80
N GLY A 163 6.34 25.86 31.62
CA GLY A 163 6.55 27.29 31.41
C GLY A 163 5.25 27.97 30.98
#